data_5d851cdb8638b29c63e0b683cb2fcb35
#
_entry.id   5d851cdb8638b29c63e0b683cb2fcb35
#
_cell.length_a   1.000
_cell.length_b   1.000
_cell.length_c   1.000
_cell.angle_alpha   90.00
_cell.angle_beta   90.00
_cell.angle_gamma   90.00
#
_symmetry.space_group_name_H-M   'P 1'
#
loop_
_entity.id
_entity.type
_entity.pdbx_description
1 polymer ?
#
loop_
_entity_poly.entity_id
_entity_poly.type
_entity_poly.pdbx_seq_one_letter_code
_entity_poly.pdbx_strand_id
1 'polypeptide(L)'
;MGKAEKEKAVNAIAAGRVGIGVAAWVAPNLSGRLFGLDPEGNPQASYLGRLFGARDVALGAGVLRSPRKGKDAWVAAGMACDVADVAAGALAGMRGTLPPAAAVMVTGTAAFFALTSAWLLQQ
;
A
#
# COMPACT_ATOMS: atom_id res chain seq x y z
N MET A 1 -4.86 1.89 -24.19
CA MET A 1 -3.80 1.01 -23.65
C MET A 1 -4.06 -0.41 -24.08
N GLY A 2 -3.07 -1.08 -24.64
CA GLY A 2 -3.19 -2.49 -25.04
C GLY A 2 -3.15 -3.42 -23.84
N LYS A 3 -3.62 -4.69 -24.03
CA LYS A 3 -3.65 -5.68 -22.96
C LYS A 3 -2.27 -5.98 -22.37
N ALA A 4 -1.24 -6.06 -23.20
CA ALA A 4 0.12 -6.33 -22.75
C ALA A 4 0.69 -5.14 -21.95
N GLU A 5 0.38 -3.91 -22.34
CA GLU A 5 0.80 -2.72 -21.62
C GLU A 5 0.10 -2.59 -20.27
N LYS A 6 -1.20 -2.88 -20.23
CA LYS A 6 -1.96 -2.93 -18.97
C LYS A 6 -1.35 -3.96 -18.02
N GLU A 7 -1.06 -5.15 -18.51
CA GLU A 7 -0.49 -6.21 -17.68
C GLU A 7 0.88 -5.81 -17.11
N LYS A 8 1.74 -5.19 -17.93
CA LYS A 8 3.02 -4.67 -17.45
C LYS A 8 2.85 -3.64 -16.33
N ALA A 9 1.91 -2.71 -16.50
CA ALA A 9 1.66 -1.67 -15.51
C ALA A 9 1.09 -2.27 -14.22
N VAL A 10 0.17 -3.20 -14.33
CA VAL A 10 -0.42 -3.92 -13.18
C VAL A 10 0.66 -4.69 -12.43
N ASN A 11 1.52 -5.41 -13.15
CA ASN A 11 2.62 -6.14 -12.54
C ASN A 11 3.65 -5.21 -11.88
N ALA A 12 3.92 -4.05 -12.45
CA ALA A 12 4.84 -3.07 -11.86
C ALA A 12 4.31 -2.52 -10.53
N ILE A 13 3.04 -2.17 -10.49
CA ILE A 13 2.39 -1.72 -9.24
C ILE A 13 2.39 -2.84 -8.20
N ALA A 14 2.10 -4.06 -8.61
CA ALA A 14 2.12 -5.22 -7.71
C ALA A 14 3.52 -5.49 -7.16
N ALA A 15 4.55 -5.39 -7.99
CA ALA A 15 5.94 -5.55 -7.55
C ALA A 15 6.34 -4.46 -6.54
N GLY A 16 5.91 -3.21 -6.77
CA GLY A 16 6.11 -2.12 -5.82
C GLY A 16 5.43 -2.40 -4.48
N ARG A 17 4.22 -2.91 -4.52
CA ARG A 17 3.47 -3.31 -3.32
C ARG A 17 4.20 -4.41 -2.54
N VAL A 18 4.69 -5.43 -3.22
CA VAL A 18 5.50 -6.49 -2.59
C VAL A 18 6.76 -5.90 -1.97
N GLY A 19 7.46 -5.01 -2.67
CA GLY A 19 8.67 -4.37 -2.16
C GLY A 19 8.42 -3.56 -0.87
N ILE A 20 7.37 -2.75 -0.87
CA ILE A 20 6.96 -1.99 0.33
C ILE A 20 6.61 -2.95 1.46
N GLY A 21 5.86 -4.00 1.16
CA GLY A 21 5.45 -4.98 2.15
C GLY A 21 6.62 -5.74 2.78
N VAL A 22 7.58 -6.16 1.97
CA VAL A 22 8.81 -6.81 2.46
C VAL A 22 9.61 -5.86 3.34
N ALA A 23 9.78 -4.60 2.92
CA ALA A 23 10.50 -3.59 3.70
C ALA A 23 9.82 -3.35 5.05
N ALA A 24 8.51 -3.25 5.07
CA ALA A 24 7.74 -3.05 6.31
C ALA A 24 7.83 -4.25 7.25
N TRP A 25 7.92 -5.46 6.71
CA TRP A 25 8.10 -6.66 7.53
C TRP A 25 9.51 -6.79 8.09
N VAL A 26 10.52 -6.65 7.23
CA VAL A 26 11.93 -6.86 7.59
C VAL A 26 12.48 -5.72 8.41
N ALA A 27 12.12 -4.48 8.09
CA ALA A 27 12.61 -3.27 8.73
C ALA A 27 11.46 -2.32 9.08
N PRO A 28 10.57 -2.71 10.01
CA PRO A 28 9.38 -1.91 10.33
C PRO A 28 9.72 -0.54 10.92
N ASN A 29 10.79 -0.44 11.71
CA ASN A 29 11.18 0.83 12.33
C ASN A 29 11.76 1.79 11.30
N LEU A 30 12.66 1.32 10.43
CA LEU A 30 13.20 2.15 9.35
C LEU A 30 12.09 2.58 8.38
N SER A 31 11.23 1.65 7.99
CA SER A 31 10.10 1.94 7.12
C SER A 31 9.17 2.98 7.75
N GLY A 32 8.87 2.83 9.03
CA GLY A 32 8.06 3.79 9.78
C GLY A 32 8.68 5.19 9.80
N ARG A 33 9.98 5.29 10.06
CA ARG A 33 10.68 6.60 10.05
C ARG A 33 10.63 7.26 8.68
N LEU A 34 10.77 6.49 7.61
CA LEU A 34 10.69 7.03 6.25
C LEU A 34 9.30 7.60 5.94
N PHE A 35 8.26 7.08 6.59
CA PHE A 35 6.91 7.62 6.47
C PHE A 35 6.58 8.68 7.54
N GLY A 36 7.56 9.12 8.30
CA GLY A 36 7.37 10.18 9.31
C GLY A 36 6.79 9.69 10.62
N LEU A 37 6.71 8.38 10.84
CA LEU A 37 6.28 7.80 12.11
C LEU A 37 7.42 7.82 13.14
N ASP A 38 7.06 7.70 14.42
CA ASP A 38 8.00 7.64 15.53
C ASP A 38 7.97 6.25 16.20
N PRO A 39 8.75 5.29 15.69
CA PRO A 39 8.77 3.93 16.25
C PRO A 39 9.37 3.88 17.66
N GLU A 40 10.27 4.81 18.00
CA GLU A 40 10.85 4.87 19.35
C GLU A 40 9.82 5.29 20.38
N GLY A 41 8.98 6.26 20.05
CA GLY A 41 7.88 6.71 20.91
C GLY A 41 6.67 5.77 20.91
N ASN A 42 6.58 4.86 19.94
CA ASN A 42 5.48 3.90 19.82
C ASN A 42 6.01 2.53 19.38
N PRO A 43 6.59 1.74 20.32
CA PRO A 43 7.19 0.44 19.97
C PRO A 43 6.20 -0.56 19.35
N GLN A 44 4.90 -0.44 19.67
CA GLN A 44 3.87 -1.34 19.10
C GLN A 44 3.65 -1.09 17.60
N ALA A 45 4.10 0.04 17.06
CA ALA A 45 3.96 0.35 15.64
C ALA A 45 4.67 -0.68 14.75
N SER A 46 5.75 -1.32 15.23
CA SER A 46 6.45 -2.35 14.46
C SER A 46 5.56 -3.58 14.19
N TYR A 47 4.72 -3.95 15.15
CA TYR A 47 3.75 -5.04 14.96
C TYR A 47 2.75 -4.69 13.87
N LEU A 48 2.16 -3.50 13.93
CA LEU A 48 1.21 -3.03 12.90
C LEU A 48 1.90 -2.89 11.54
N GLY A 49 3.14 -2.44 11.52
CA GLY A 49 3.94 -2.35 10.30
C GLY A 49 4.12 -3.71 9.63
N ARG A 50 4.35 -4.75 10.42
CA ARG A 50 4.46 -6.12 9.90
C ARG A 50 3.12 -6.64 9.37
N LEU A 51 2.01 -6.35 10.05
CA LEU A 51 0.68 -6.72 9.54
C LEU A 51 0.40 -6.04 8.20
N PHE A 52 0.70 -4.76 8.10
CA PHE A 52 0.60 -4.00 6.85
C PHE A 52 1.49 -4.62 5.77
N GLY A 53 2.73 -4.97 6.12
CA GLY A 53 3.68 -5.57 5.21
C GLY A 53 3.20 -6.91 4.66
N ALA A 54 2.71 -7.80 5.52
CA ALA A 54 2.16 -9.09 5.12
C ALA A 54 0.97 -8.93 4.17
N ARG A 55 0.09 -7.98 4.45
CA ARG A 55 -1.05 -7.67 3.59
C ARG A 55 -0.59 -7.24 2.19
N ASP A 56 0.34 -6.32 2.12
CA ASP A 56 0.83 -5.82 0.83
C ASP A 56 1.59 -6.88 0.03
N VAL A 57 2.37 -7.73 0.69
CA VAL A 57 3.00 -8.88 0.03
C VAL A 57 1.93 -9.81 -0.54
N ALA A 58 0.90 -10.14 0.24
CA ALA A 58 -0.16 -11.04 -0.21
C ALA A 58 -0.92 -10.47 -1.41
N LEU A 59 -1.28 -9.17 -1.35
CA LEU A 59 -2.01 -8.51 -2.44
C LEU A 59 -1.17 -8.44 -3.72
N GLY A 60 0.10 -8.05 -3.61
CA GLY A 60 1.00 -7.97 -4.75
C GLY A 60 1.31 -9.35 -5.33
N ALA A 61 1.59 -10.33 -4.49
CA ALA A 61 1.83 -11.71 -4.92
C ALA A 61 0.58 -12.30 -5.59
N GLY A 62 -0.60 -11.97 -5.10
CA GLY A 62 -1.86 -12.39 -5.72
C GLY A 62 -1.96 -11.92 -7.17
N VAL A 63 -1.64 -10.65 -7.43
CA VAL A 63 -1.59 -10.12 -8.79
C VAL A 63 -0.55 -10.86 -9.63
N LEU A 64 0.69 -10.95 -9.13
CA LEU A 64 1.82 -11.49 -9.91
C LEU A 64 1.62 -12.96 -10.27
N ARG A 65 0.99 -13.73 -9.38
CA ARG A 65 0.78 -15.17 -9.58
C ARG A 65 -0.49 -15.50 -10.34
N SER A 66 -1.40 -14.55 -10.51
CA SER A 66 -2.66 -14.78 -11.21
C SER A 66 -2.49 -14.75 -12.72
N PRO A 67 -3.26 -15.54 -13.47
CA PRO A 67 -3.36 -15.36 -14.91
C PRO A 67 -3.99 -13.99 -15.21
N ARG A 68 -3.85 -13.51 -16.44
CA ARG A 68 -4.33 -12.18 -16.84
C ARG A 68 -5.77 -11.94 -16.41
N LYS A 69 -6.65 -12.93 -16.55
CA LYS A 69 -8.07 -12.81 -16.18
C LYS A 69 -8.31 -12.59 -14.69
N GLY A 70 -7.42 -13.08 -13.84
CA GLY A 70 -7.58 -12.99 -12.39
C GLY A 70 -6.96 -11.74 -11.76
N LYS A 71 -6.14 -11.01 -12.52
CA LYS A 71 -5.39 -9.88 -11.96
C LYS A 71 -6.27 -8.74 -11.50
N ASP A 72 -7.32 -8.43 -12.24
CA ASP A 72 -8.22 -7.31 -11.90
C ASP A 72 -8.90 -7.50 -10.54
N ALA A 73 -9.25 -8.72 -10.17
CA ALA A 73 -9.84 -8.99 -8.85
C ALA A 73 -8.83 -8.67 -7.72
N TRP A 74 -7.58 -9.04 -7.91
CA TRP A 74 -6.53 -8.73 -6.93
C TRP A 74 -6.20 -7.23 -6.88
N VAL A 75 -6.19 -6.56 -8.04
CA VAL A 75 -6.01 -5.10 -8.10
C VAL A 75 -7.15 -4.40 -7.37
N ALA A 76 -8.39 -4.84 -7.58
CA ALA A 76 -9.56 -4.28 -6.90
C ALA A 76 -9.49 -4.49 -5.38
N ALA A 77 -9.05 -5.67 -4.93
CA ALA A 77 -8.86 -5.94 -3.50
C ALA A 77 -7.80 -5.00 -2.90
N GLY A 78 -6.68 -4.81 -3.59
CA GLY A 78 -5.65 -3.87 -3.17
C GLY A 78 -6.15 -2.44 -3.12
N MET A 79 -6.90 -2.03 -4.12
CA MET A 79 -7.52 -0.70 -4.17
C MET A 79 -8.47 -0.47 -2.98
N ALA A 80 -9.26 -1.47 -2.62
CA ALA A 80 -10.15 -1.37 -1.46
C ALA A 80 -9.36 -1.16 -0.16
N CYS A 81 -8.24 -1.87 0.01
CA CYS A 81 -7.34 -1.67 1.14
C CYS A 81 -6.74 -0.26 1.14
N ASP A 82 -6.32 0.23 -0.02
CA ASP A 82 -5.71 1.56 -0.14
C ASP A 82 -6.73 2.66 0.16
N VAL A 83 -7.98 2.51 -0.27
CA VAL A 83 -9.07 3.45 0.06
C VAL A 83 -9.30 3.48 1.58
N ALA A 84 -9.32 2.32 2.21
CA ALA A 84 -9.44 2.24 3.67
C ALA A 84 -8.24 2.90 4.36
N ASP A 85 -7.03 2.72 3.83
CA ASP A 85 -5.82 3.35 4.36
C ASP A 85 -5.86 4.87 4.20
N VAL A 86 -6.38 5.39 3.09
CA VAL A 86 -6.60 6.84 2.91
C VAL A 86 -7.55 7.37 3.97
N ALA A 87 -8.67 6.70 4.20
CA ALA A 87 -9.64 7.09 5.20
C ALA A 87 -9.02 7.08 6.61
N ALA A 88 -8.29 6.02 6.94
CA ALA A 88 -7.63 5.88 8.25
C ALA A 88 -6.55 6.95 8.45
N GLY A 89 -5.73 7.21 7.43
CA GLY A 89 -4.67 8.21 7.50
C GLY A 89 -5.21 9.63 7.62
N ALA A 90 -6.24 9.96 6.84
CA ALA A 90 -6.90 11.25 6.91
C ALA A 90 -7.55 11.46 8.28
N LEU A 91 -8.25 10.46 8.79
CA LEU A 91 -8.89 10.52 10.10
C LEU A 91 -7.86 10.70 11.22
N ALA A 92 -6.77 9.95 11.20
CA ALA A 92 -5.71 10.05 12.18
C ALA A 92 -5.02 11.42 12.14
N GLY A 93 -4.80 11.96 10.94
CA GLY A 93 -4.24 13.30 10.77
C GLY A 93 -5.17 14.37 11.33
N MET A 94 -6.47 14.29 11.06
CA MET A 94 -7.47 15.22 11.55
C MET A 94 -7.62 15.17 13.08
N ARG A 95 -7.48 14.00 13.68
CA ARG A 95 -7.58 13.80 15.14
C ARG A 95 -6.27 14.06 15.87
N GLY A 96 -5.19 14.32 15.15
CA GLY A 96 -3.87 14.55 15.75
C GLY A 96 -3.20 13.29 16.31
N THR A 97 -3.67 12.10 15.95
CA THR A 97 -3.04 10.83 16.38
C THR A 97 -1.85 10.43 15.51
N LEU A 98 -1.69 11.09 14.36
CA LEU A 98 -0.47 11.01 13.55
C LEU A 98 0.14 12.40 13.43
N PRO A 99 1.50 12.49 13.45
CA PRO A 99 2.17 13.74 13.08
C PRO A 99 1.74 14.18 11.66
N PRO A 100 1.65 15.49 11.38
CA PRO A 100 1.21 15.97 10.07
C PRO A 100 2.02 15.39 8.89
N ALA A 101 3.33 15.30 9.03
CA ALA A 101 4.17 14.73 7.98
C ALA A 101 3.84 13.25 7.73
N ALA A 102 3.64 12.48 8.78
CA ALA A 102 3.24 11.06 8.66
C ALA A 102 1.86 10.93 8.01
N ALA A 103 0.89 11.77 8.42
CA ALA A 103 -0.46 11.75 7.85
C ALA A 103 -0.41 12.01 6.34
N VAL A 104 0.38 12.97 5.89
CA VAL A 104 0.57 13.27 4.46
C VAL A 104 1.22 12.11 3.73
N MET A 105 2.29 11.54 4.30
CA MET A 105 3.04 10.46 3.66
C MET A 105 2.20 9.18 3.51
N VAL A 106 1.55 8.73 4.58
CA VAL A 106 0.76 7.49 4.54
C VAL A 106 -0.48 7.65 3.68
N THR A 107 -1.19 8.76 3.83
CA THR A 107 -2.40 9.05 3.07
C THR A 107 -2.08 9.25 1.59
N GLY A 108 -1.03 10.01 1.29
CA GLY A 108 -0.59 10.27 -0.09
C GLY A 108 -0.14 9.01 -0.81
N THR A 109 0.61 8.14 -0.15
CA THR A 109 1.04 6.86 -0.74
C THR A 109 -0.16 5.96 -1.02
N ALA A 110 -1.08 5.83 -0.08
CA ALA A 110 -2.29 5.04 -0.27
C ALA A 110 -3.16 5.61 -1.39
N ALA A 111 -3.30 6.93 -1.47
CA ALA A 111 -4.04 7.60 -2.53
C ALA A 111 -3.41 7.35 -3.90
N PHE A 112 -2.09 7.39 -3.99
CA PHE A 112 -1.37 7.08 -5.23
C PHE A 112 -1.70 5.66 -5.73
N PHE A 113 -1.62 4.67 -4.86
CA PHE A 113 -1.95 3.29 -5.22
C PHE A 113 -3.43 3.13 -5.56
N ALA A 114 -4.33 3.75 -4.80
CA ALA A 114 -5.77 3.68 -5.05
C ALA A 114 -6.13 4.28 -6.40
N LEU A 115 -5.64 5.48 -6.71
CA LEU A 115 -5.94 6.19 -7.96
C LEU A 115 -5.34 5.46 -9.17
N THR A 116 -4.11 4.98 -9.05
CA THR A 116 -3.45 4.22 -10.11
C THR A 116 -4.20 2.92 -10.38
N SER A 117 -4.60 2.20 -9.33
CA SER A 117 -5.39 0.98 -9.46
C SER A 117 -6.73 1.24 -10.11
N ALA A 118 -7.43 2.30 -9.69
CA ALA A 118 -8.72 2.69 -10.28
C ALA A 118 -8.58 2.99 -11.77
N TRP A 119 -7.52 3.71 -12.15
CA TRP A 119 -7.26 4.01 -13.55
C TRP A 119 -6.96 2.74 -14.37
N LEU A 120 -6.13 1.84 -13.83
CA LEU A 120 -5.78 0.59 -14.51
C LEU A 120 -7.00 -0.31 -14.70
N LEU A 121 -7.90 -0.36 -13.72
CA LEU A 121 -9.11 -1.16 -13.82
C LEU A 121 -10.06 -0.68 -14.92
N GLN A 122 -9.95 0.58 -15.32
CA GLN A 122 -10.76 1.15 -16.40
C GLN A 122 -10.16 0.88 -17.79
N GLN A 123 -8.94 0.43 -17.87
CA GLN A 123 -8.31 0.08 -19.14
C GLN A 123 -8.74 -1.32 -19.59
#